data_320a9b270140ec063c0f5a6e194f4598
#
_entry.id   320a9b270140ec063c0f5a6e194f4598
#
_cell.length_a   1.000
_cell.length_b   1.000
_cell.length_c   1.000
_cell.angle_alpha   90.00
_cell.angle_beta   90.00
_cell.angle_gamma   90.00
#
_symmetry.space_group_name_H-M   'P 1'
#
loop_
_entity.id
_entity.type
_entity.pdbx_description
1 polymer ?
#
loop_
_entity_poly.entity_id
_entity_poly.type
_entity_poly.pdbx_seq_one_letter_code
_entity_poly.pdbx_strand_id
1 'polypeptide(L)'
;MQSVREFVATFESKGFPLNVLINNAGIMACPYSLSADGIELQFATNYLGHFLLTNLLLSKMKNTAEQTGTEGRIVCVTSALHSQTYKGGILLQGINEKSGYSQYKAYGQSKLAVILSANELAKRLSKENANVTINCVHPGVIATNIVRHSKILALATKLISPFLKSIPQGAATQCFVALHPSVNKVTGKYIADCKVSSPHSIANNPELAERLWEFSLSLTSSEITSKASAEQNESSANNV
;
A
#
# COMPACT_ATOMS: atom_id res chain seq x y z
N MET A 1 -2.67 -12.72 -4.87
CA MET A 1 -2.14 -11.90 -6.00
C MET A 1 -2.90 -12.13 -7.31
N GLN A 2 -3.48 -13.30 -7.50
CA GLN A 2 -4.21 -13.66 -8.72
C GLN A 2 -5.35 -12.66 -9.08
N SER A 3 -6.20 -12.31 -8.11
CA SER A 3 -7.31 -11.36 -8.32
C SER A 3 -6.85 -9.95 -8.77
N VAL A 4 -5.66 -9.53 -8.35
CA VAL A 4 -5.06 -8.25 -8.81
C VAL A 4 -4.69 -8.34 -10.29
N ARG A 5 -4.13 -9.47 -10.72
CA ARG A 5 -3.76 -9.70 -12.13
C ARG A 5 -5.00 -9.79 -13.04
N GLU A 6 -6.04 -10.48 -12.57
CA GLU A 6 -7.32 -10.58 -13.28
C GLU A 6 -8.00 -9.22 -13.43
N PHE A 7 -7.97 -8.41 -12.36
CA PHE A 7 -8.46 -7.03 -12.42
C PHE A 7 -7.69 -6.21 -13.47
N VAL A 8 -6.34 -6.28 -13.45
CA VAL A 8 -5.51 -5.53 -14.42
C VAL A 8 -5.82 -5.96 -15.85
N ALA A 9 -5.88 -7.27 -16.13
CA ALA A 9 -6.22 -7.78 -17.45
C ALA A 9 -7.60 -7.28 -17.92
N THR A 10 -8.59 -7.30 -17.01
CA THR A 10 -9.93 -6.78 -17.29
C THR A 10 -9.93 -5.28 -17.54
N PHE A 11 -9.15 -4.50 -16.78
CA PHE A 11 -9.03 -3.06 -16.96
C PHE A 11 -8.36 -2.71 -18.30
N GLU A 12 -7.25 -3.39 -18.62
CA GLU A 12 -6.52 -3.17 -19.86
C GLU A 12 -7.34 -3.51 -21.10
N SER A 13 -8.16 -4.58 -21.05
CA SER A 13 -9.03 -4.96 -22.17
C SER A 13 -10.07 -3.90 -22.53
N LYS A 14 -10.38 -2.98 -21.59
CA LYS A 14 -11.31 -1.87 -21.84
C LYS A 14 -10.69 -0.70 -22.60
N GLY A 15 -9.36 -0.65 -22.72
CA GLY A 15 -8.64 0.41 -23.45
C GLY A 15 -8.70 1.81 -22.80
N PHE A 16 -9.25 1.95 -21.60
CA PHE A 16 -9.38 3.26 -20.93
C PHE A 16 -8.01 3.86 -20.59
N PRO A 17 -7.86 5.21 -20.66
CA PRO A 17 -6.69 5.90 -20.11
C PRO A 17 -6.66 5.78 -18.58
N LEU A 18 -5.48 5.85 -17.99
CA LEU A 18 -5.29 5.83 -16.55
C LEU A 18 -4.44 7.02 -16.10
N ASN A 19 -5.10 8.06 -15.59
CA ASN A 19 -4.46 9.27 -15.10
C ASN A 19 -4.21 9.24 -13.59
N VAL A 20 -5.11 8.61 -12.81
CA VAL A 20 -5.02 8.58 -11.35
C VAL A 20 -5.23 7.17 -10.83
N LEU A 21 -4.30 6.70 -9.98
CA LEU A 21 -4.41 5.45 -9.24
C LEU A 21 -4.40 5.74 -7.73
N ILE A 22 -5.47 5.36 -7.02
CA ILE A 22 -5.56 5.56 -5.56
C ILE A 22 -5.52 4.20 -4.86
N ASN A 23 -4.38 3.87 -4.26
CA ASN A 23 -4.17 2.70 -3.43
C ASN A 23 -4.70 2.95 -2.01
N ASN A 24 -6.00 2.77 -1.81
CA ASN A 24 -6.69 3.16 -0.57
C ASN A 24 -7.10 1.96 0.30
N ALA A 25 -7.45 0.82 -0.28
CA ALA A 25 -7.96 -0.33 0.46
C ALA A 25 -7.04 -0.73 1.61
N GLY A 26 -7.63 -1.18 2.74
CA GLY A 26 -6.81 -1.60 3.87
C GLY A 26 -7.60 -2.21 5.01
N ILE A 27 -6.87 -2.95 5.83
CA ILE A 27 -7.34 -3.60 7.04
C ILE A 27 -6.42 -3.24 8.20
N MET A 28 -6.91 -3.28 9.42
CA MET A 28 -6.14 -2.92 10.60
C MET A 28 -6.43 -3.85 11.78
N ALA A 29 -5.38 -4.14 12.53
CA ALA A 29 -5.45 -4.88 13.80
C ALA A 29 -6.18 -6.21 13.71
N CYS A 30 -5.96 -6.95 12.61
CA CYS A 30 -6.50 -8.29 12.43
C CYS A 30 -5.76 -9.31 13.31
N PRO A 31 -6.42 -10.37 13.79
CA PRO A 31 -5.71 -11.55 14.27
C PRO A 31 -4.73 -12.06 13.22
N TYR A 32 -3.67 -12.75 13.68
CA TYR A 32 -2.74 -13.36 12.73
C TYR A 32 -3.47 -14.30 11.76
N SER A 33 -3.25 -14.06 10.49
CA SER A 33 -3.67 -14.96 9.41
C SER A 33 -2.80 -14.70 8.17
N LEU A 34 -2.77 -15.66 7.29
CA LEU A 34 -2.11 -15.56 5.98
C LEU A 34 -3.14 -15.32 4.88
N SER A 35 -2.74 -14.62 3.84
CA SER A 35 -3.49 -14.52 2.58
C SER A 35 -3.49 -15.85 1.83
N ALA A 36 -4.25 -15.93 0.74
CA ALA A 36 -4.20 -17.09 -0.16
C ALA A 36 -2.81 -17.35 -0.78
N ASP A 37 -1.96 -16.32 -0.79
CA ASP A 37 -0.58 -16.40 -1.29
C ASP A 37 0.43 -16.74 -0.15
N GLY A 38 -0.04 -17.12 1.05
CA GLY A 38 0.81 -17.45 2.20
C GLY A 38 1.53 -16.27 2.84
N ILE A 39 1.09 -15.04 2.61
CA ILE A 39 1.69 -13.81 3.15
C ILE A 39 0.84 -13.26 4.30
N GLU A 40 1.48 -12.69 5.34
CA GLU A 40 0.76 -12.04 6.46
C GLU A 40 -0.30 -11.07 5.93
N LEU A 41 -1.52 -11.19 6.44
CA LEU A 41 -2.70 -10.62 5.80
C LEU A 41 -2.68 -9.09 5.71
N GLN A 42 -2.18 -8.39 6.73
CA GLN A 42 -2.11 -6.92 6.70
C GLN A 42 -1.03 -6.43 5.71
N PHE A 43 0.10 -7.13 5.65
CA PHE A 43 1.16 -6.83 4.70
C PHE A 43 0.71 -7.12 3.26
N ALA A 44 0.06 -8.27 3.04
CA ALA A 44 -0.48 -8.65 1.74
C ALA A 44 -1.52 -7.64 1.24
N THR A 45 -2.49 -7.27 2.10
CA THR A 45 -3.63 -6.43 1.71
C THR A 45 -3.25 -4.95 1.60
N ASN A 46 -2.55 -4.41 2.62
CA ASN A 46 -2.29 -2.97 2.69
C ASN A 46 -1.14 -2.52 1.79
N TYR A 47 -0.23 -3.45 1.48
CA TYR A 47 0.99 -3.12 0.77
C TYR A 47 1.21 -3.96 -0.49
N LEU A 48 1.40 -5.27 -0.37
CA LEU A 48 1.92 -6.08 -1.47
C LEU A 48 0.94 -6.16 -2.66
N GLY A 49 -0.37 -6.21 -2.39
CA GLY A 49 -1.41 -6.13 -3.42
C GLY A 49 -1.38 -4.81 -4.18
N HIS A 50 -1.19 -3.69 -3.46
CA HIS A 50 -1.05 -2.36 -4.08
C HIS A 50 0.28 -2.20 -4.82
N PHE A 51 1.36 -2.76 -4.31
CA PHE A 51 2.65 -2.82 -4.99
C PHE A 51 2.52 -3.52 -6.34
N LEU A 52 1.93 -4.71 -6.36
CA LEU A 52 1.68 -5.46 -7.60
C LEU A 52 0.78 -4.68 -8.56
N LEU A 53 -0.35 -4.15 -8.08
CA LEU A 53 -1.29 -3.37 -8.88
C LEU A 53 -0.60 -2.17 -9.54
N THR A 54 0.18 -1.43 -8.77
CA THR A 54 0.91 -0.25 -9.24
C THR A 54 1.91 -0.64 -10.32
N ASN A 55 2.72 -1.69 -10.10
CA ASN A 55 3.72 -2.11 -11.06
C ASN A 55 3.09 -2.62 -12.38
N LEU A 56 2.01 -3.37 -12.32
CA LEU A 56 1.29 -3.85 -13.49
C LEU A 56 0.67 -2.71 -14.32
N LEU A 57 0.12 -1.68 -13.67
CA LEU A 57 -0.54 -0.55 -14.34
C LEU A 57 0.41 0.59 -14.70
N LEU A 58 1.68 0.54 -14.27
CA LEU A 58 2.62 1.66 -14.42
C LEU A 58 2.87 2.03 -15.89
N SER A 59 3.07 1.05 -16.76
CA SER A 59 3.25 1.28 -18.21
C SER A 59 2.03 1.96 -18.83
N LYS A 60 0.82 1.54 -18.43
CA LYS A 60 -0.42 2.16 -18.87
C LYS A 60 -0.51 3.63 -18.45
N MET A 61 -0.12 3.95 -17.21
CA MET A 61 -0.10 5.33 -16.72
C MET A 61 0.91 6.19 -17.46
N LYS A 62 2.13 5.67 -17.69
CA LYS A 62 3.17 6.37 -18.47
C LYS A 62 2.68 6.69 -19.90
N ASN A 63 2.17 5.69 -20.61
CA ASN A 63 1.63 5.86 -21.95
C ASN A 63 0.46 6.85 -21.97
N THR A 64 -0.43 6.82 -20.99
CA THR A 64 -1.53 7.79 -20.87
C THR A 64 -0.98 9.21 -20.69
N ALA A 65 0.01 9.39 -19.81
CA ALA A 65 0.61 10.70 -19.54
C ALA A 65 1.35 11.26 -20.78
N GLU A 66 2.03 10.41 -21.54
CA GLU A 66 2.69 10.79 -22.81
C GLU A 66 1.68 11.21 -23.88
N GLN A 67 0.63 10.42 -24.08
CA GLN A 67 -0.39 10.67 -25.10
C GLN A 67 -1.25 11.90 -24.81
N THR A 68 -1.55 12.16 -23.52
CA THR A 68 -2.45 13.26 -23.13
C THR A 68 -1.73 14.53 -22.70
N GLY A 69 -0.42 14.47 -22.43
CA GLY A 69 0.34 15.56 -21.79
C GLY A 69 -0.06 15.78 -20.32
N THR A 70 -0.99 15.01 -19.78
CA THR A 70 -1.49 15.13 -18.40
C THR A 70 -0.68 14.25 -17.47
N GLU A 71 -0.17 14.82 -16.36
CA GLU A 71 0.59 14.08 -15.35
C GLU A 71 -0.23 12.92 -14.78
N GLY A 72 0.37 11.72 -14.75
CA GLY A 72 -0.16 10.57 -14.03
C GLY A 72 0.10 10.69 -12.52
N ARG A 73 -0.88 10.35 -11.68
CA ARG A 73 -0.75 10.47 -10.22
C ARG A 73 -1.09 9.19 -9.49
N ILE A 74 -0.15 8.72 -8.68
CA ILE A 74 -0.34 7.57 -7.79
C ILE A 74 -0.44 8.09 -6.36
N VAL A 75 -1.54 7.77 -5.70
CA VAL A 75 -1.84 8.16 -4.31
C VAL A 75 -1.88 6.92 -3.44
N CYS A 76 -0.96 6.80 -2.50
CA CYS A 76 -0.86 5.65 -1.61
C CYS A 76 -1.32 6.02 -0.20
N VAL A 77 -2.38 5.39 0.29
CA VAL A 77 -2.92 5.69 1.62
C VAL A 77 -2.13 4.95 2.69
N THR A 78 -1.43 5.72 3.51
CA THR A 78 -0.67 5.24 4.68
C THR A 78 -1.34 5.66 5.99
N SER A 79 -0.60 5.65 7.11
CA SER A 79 -1.09 6.02 8.43
C SER A 79 0.04 6.62 9.28
N ALA A 80 -0.28 7.46 10.25
CA ALA A 80 0.66 7.90 11.28
C ALA A 80 1.25 6.70 12.08
N LEU A 81 0.53 5.58 12.13
CA LEU A 81 0.99 4.35 12.78
C LEU A 81 2.14 3.64 12.06
N HIS A 82 2.61 4.14 10.89
CA HIS A 82 3.83 3.65 10.28
C HIS A 82 5.06 3.78 11.19
N SER A 83 5.01 4.63 12.21
CA SER A 83 6.05 4.76 13.25
C SER A 83 6.03 3.61 14.27
N GLN A 84 4.91 2.90 14.41
CA GLN A 84 4.74 1.80 15.37
C GLN A 84 4.92 0.46 14.66
N THR A 85 6.17 0.10 14.43
CA THR A 85 6.54 -1.12 13.71
C THR A 85 7.46 -2.01 14.53
N TYR A 86 7.96 -3.07 13.95
CA TYR A 86 8.97 -3.94 14.56
C TYR A 86 10.35 -3.27 14.59
N LYS A 87 11.25 -3.79 15.42
CA LYS A 87 12.65 -3.33 15.45
C LYS A 87 13.29 -3.50 14.06
N GLY A 88 13.87 -2.43 13.55
CA GLY A 88 14.43 -2.40 12.19
C GLY A 88 13.44 -2.05 11.08
N GLY A 89 12.16 -1.81 11.41
CA GLY A 89 11.14 -1.33 10.48
C GLY A 89 10.35 -2.46 9.83
N ILE A 90 10.96 -3.21 8.93
CA ILE A 90 10.31 -4.28 8.16
C ILE A 90 10.98 -5.63 8.48
N LEU A 91 10.19 -6.62 8.87
CA LEU A 91 10.62 -8.01 9.07
C LEU A 91 10.67 -8.74 7.72
N LEU A 92 11.71 -8.50 6.91
CA LEU A 92 11.84 -9.15 5.60
C LEU A 92 12.00 -10.68 5.74
N GLN A 93 12.71 -11.12 6.79
CA GLN A 93 12.83 -12.54 7.13
C GLN A 93 11.84 -12.88 8.22
N GLY A 94 10.80 -13.46 8.12
CA GLY A 94 9.82 -13.76 9.19
C GLY A 94 8.55 -12.95 9.11
N ILE A 95 8.30 -12.32 7.95
CA ILE A 95 7.06 -11.58 7.70
C ILE A 95 5.81 -12.43 7.97
N ASN A 96 5.92 -13.75 7.75
CA ASN A 96 4.84 -14.72 7.86
C ASN A 96 4.89 -15.53 9.18
N GLU A 97 5.76 -15.18 10.11
CA GLU A 97 5.88 -15.91 11.37
C GLU A 97 4.77 -15.50 12.35
N LYS A 98 4.10 -16.50 12.95
CA LYS A 98 3.12 -16.29 14.00
C LYS A 98 3.78 -15.92 15.34
N SER A 99 4.98 -16.44 15.58
CA SER A 99 5.75 -16.13 16.77
C SER A 99 6.12 -14.65 16.80
N GLY A 100 5.82 -13.97 17.91
CA GLY A 100 6.08 -12.52 18.04
C GLY A 100 5.13 -11.62 17.25
N TYR A 101 4.09 -12.16 16.62
CA TYR A 101 3.10 -11.36 15.92
C TYR A 101 2.41 -10.36 16.84
N SER A 102 2.37 -9.12 16.41
CA SER A 102 1.59 -8.05 17.04
C SER A 102 0.74 -7.38 15.96
N GLN A 103 -0.56 -7.47 16.09
CA GLN A 103 -1.52 -6.92 15.13
C GLN A 103 -1.31 -5.43 14.83
N TYR A 104 -0.87 -4.65 15.83
CA TYR A 104 -0.59 -3.21 15.65
C TYR A 104 0.75 -2.96 14.96
N LYS A 105 1.79 -3.73 15.34
CA LYS A 105 3.09 -3.62 14.68
C LYS A 105 3.05 -4.12 13.23
N ALA A 106 2.31 -5.19 12.95
CA ALA A 106 2.07 -5.68 11.60
C ALA A 106 1.34 -4.64 10.74
N TYR A 107 0.33 -3.96 11.30
CA TYR A 107 -0.30 -2.82 10.63
C TYR A 107 0.70 -1.69 10.36
N GLY A 108 1.43 -1.26 11.39
CA GLY A 108 2.45 -0.21 11.26
C GLY A 108 3.51 -0.54 10.22
N GLN A 109 4.01 -1.80 10.22
CA GLN A 109 4.92 -2.33 9.22
C GLN A 109 4.35 -2.24 7.80
N SER A 110 3.10 -2.64 7.60
CA SER A 110 2.44 -2.55 6.29
C SER A 110 2.34 -1.11 5.79
N LYS A 111 2.07 -0.15 6.69
CA LYS A 111 1.96 1.27 6.36
C LYS A 111 3.33 1.95 6.19
N LEU A 112 4.37 1.47 6.86
CA LEU A 112 5.75 1.86 6.61
C LEU A 112 6.21 1.35 5.22
N ALA A 113 5.88 0.12 4.88
CA ALA A 113 6.20 -0.46 3.58
C ALA A 113 5.62 0.35 2.41
N VAL A 114 4.41 0.88 2.57
CA VAL A 114 3.79 1.80 1.59
C VAL A 114 4.67 3.03 1.35
N ILE A 115 5.19 3.68 2.41
CA ILE A 115 6.00 4.89 2.27
C ILE A 115 7.36 4.57 1.63
N LEU A 116 8.04 3.53 2.12
CA LEU A 116 9.35 3.12 1.59
C LEU A 116 9.26 2.79 0.10
N SER A 117 8.27 2.02 -0.29
CA SER A 117 8.05 1.64 -1.69
C SER A 117 7.68 2.84 -2.58
N ALA A 118 6.87 3.78 -2.07
CA ALA A 118 6.54 5.00 -2.81
C ALA A 118 7.79 5.88 -3.02
N ASN A 119 8.67 5.98 -2.02
CA ASN A 119 9.93 6.71 -2.13
C ASN A 119 10.86 6.07 -3.19
N GLU A 120 10.98 4.75 -3.20
CA GLU A 120 11.79 4.05 -4.20
C GLU A 120 11.19 4.18 -5.60
N LEU A 121 9.87 4.05 -5.76
CA LEU A 121 9.22 4.26 -7.07
C LEU A 121 9.37 5.71 -7.55
N ALA A 122 9.23 6.71 -6.68
CA ALA A 122 9.46 8.11 -7.02
C ALA A 122 10.88 8.37 -7.57
N LYS A 123 11.89 7.75 -6.93
CA LYS A 123 13.29 7.81 -7.38
C LYS A 123 13.47 7.16 -8.76
N ARG A 124 12.82 6.00 -9.01
CA ARG A 124 12.86 5.30 -10.29
C ARG A 124 12.20 6.10 -11.40
N LEU A 125 10.99 6.63 -11.16
CA LEU A 125 10.27 7.48 -12.10
C LEU A 125 11.03 8.76 -12.47
N SER A 126 11.68 9.39 -11.47
CA SER A 126 12.51 10.59 -11.70
C SER A 126 13.73 10.29 -12.57
N LYS A 127 14.38 9.13 -12.41
CA LYS A 127 15.50 8.72 -13.27
C LYS A 127 15.08 8.48 -14.72
N GLU A 128 13.86 8.04 -14.93
CA GLU A 128 13.28 7.80 -16.26
C GLU A 128 12.67 9.07 -16.88
N ASN A 129 12.65 10.20 -16.17
CA ASN A 129 11.92 11.41 -16.54
C ASN A 129 10.44 11.15 -16.88
N ALA A 130 9.83 10.17 -16.22
CA ALA A 130 8.44 9.81 -16.46
C ALA A 130 7.49 10.92 -15.95
N ASN A 131 6.48 11.28 -16.75
CA ASN A 131 5.44 12.22 -16.34
C ASN A 131 4.38 11.57 -15.44
N VAL A 132 4.85 10.84 -14.41
CA VAL A 132 4.04 10.17 -13.39
C VAL A 132 4.63 10.47 -12.03
N THR A 133 3.79 10.84 -11.08
CA THR A 133 4.16 11.12 -9.68
C THR A 133 3.54 10.10 -8.73
N ILE A 134 4.19 9.87 -7.59
CA ILE A 134 3.67 9.02 -6.52
C ILE A 134 3.86 9.69 -5.16
N ASN A 135 2.81 9.76 -4.37
CA ASN A 135 2.85 10.36 -3.03
C ASN A 135 2.06 9.52 -2.02
N CYS A 136 2.49 9.59 -0.76
CA CYS A 136 1.81 8.96 0.36
C CYS A 136 0.91 9.94 1.09
N VAL A 137 -0.29 9.51 1.45
CA VAL A 137 -1.24 10.35 2.20
C VAL A 137 -1.61 9.72 3.54
N HIS A 138 -1.60 10.53 4.59
CA HIS A 138 -2.22 10.19 5.88
C HIS A 138 -3.56 10.91 5.98
N PRO A 139 -4.67 10.16 6.01
CA PRO A 139 -6.02 10.77 5.99
C PRO A 139 -6.44 11.37 7.33
N GLY A 140 -5.64 11.21 8.39
CA GLY A 140 -6.03 11.49 9.77
C GLY A 140 -6.76 10.33 10.43
N VAL A 141 -7.32 10.58 11.61
CA VAL A 141 -8.15 9.59 12.32
C VAL A 141 -9.61 9.82 11.96
N ILE A 142 -10.22 8.83 11.35
CA ILE A 142 -11.58 8.89 10.80
C ILE A 142 -12.41 7.80 11.47
N ALA A 143 -13.63 8.08 11.83
CA ALA A 143 -14.59 7.10 12.32
C ALA A 143 -15.05 6.18 11.17
N THR A 144 -14.31 5.12 10.89
CA THR A 144 -14.60 4.14 9.84
C THR A 144 -14.58 2.71 10.39
N ASN A 145 -15.04 1.76 9.60
CA ASN A 145 -15.01 0.33 9.93
C ASN A 145 -13.61 -0.31 9.90
N ILE A 146 -12.55 0.47 9.75
CA ILE A 146 -11.17 -0.07 9.72
C ILE A 146 -10.78 -0.76 11.02
N VAL A 147 -11.36 -0.32 12.15
CA VAL A 147 -11.12 -0.88 13.51
C VAL A 147 -12.01 -2.06 13.86
N ARG A 148 -12.78 -2.61 12.92
CA ARG A 148 -13.76 -3.70 13.15
C ARG A 148 -13.20 -4.95 13.82
N HIS A 149 -11.90 -5.20 13.70
CA HIS A 149 -11.22 -6.35 14.30
C HIS A 149 -10.80 -6.12 15.76
N SER A 150 -10.95 -4.91 16.30
CA SER A 150 -10.64 -4.58 17.70
C SER A 150 -11.84 -3.92 18.38
N LYS A 151 -12.55 -4.70 19.23
CA LYS A 151 -13.70 -4.18 19.99
C LYS A 151 -13.34 -2.98 20.88
N ILE A 152 -12.13 -2.98 21.44
CA ILE A 152 -11.65 -1.88 22.31
C ILE A 152 -11.44 -0.62 21.49
N LEU A 153 -10.77 -0.72 20.33
CA LEU A 153 -10.57 0.44 19.43
C LEU A 153 -11.90 0.92 18.85
N ALA A 154 -12.82 0.02 18.51
CA ALA A 154 -14.14 0.40 18.01
C ALA A 154 -14.95 1.17 19.07
N LEU A 155 -14.89 0.73 20.34
CA LEU A 155 -15.52 1.46 21.45
C LEU A 155 -14.84 2.82 21.70
N ALA A 156 -13.51 2.87 21.73
CA ALA A 156 -12.77 4.10 21.90
C ALA A 156 -13.06 5.11 20.78
N THR A 157 -13.05 4.69 19.52
CA THR A 157 -13.38 5.57 18.36
C THR A 157 -14.81 6.07 18.43
N LYS A 158 -15.76 5.27 18.94
CA LYS A 158 -17.14 5.71 19.13
C LYS A 158 -17.24 6.81 20.20
N LEU A 159 -16.51 6.68 21.31
CA LEU A 159 -16.50 7.67 22.40
C LEU A 159 -15.89 9.01 21.97
N ILE A 160 -14.82 9.00 21.16
CA ILE A 160 -14.14 10.19 20.69
C ILE A 160 -14.64 10.68 19.31
N SER A 161 -15.69 10.04 18.76
CA SER A 161 -16.21 10.34 17.42
C SER A 161 -16.50 11.83 17.13
N PRO A 162 -16.95 12.67 18.08
CA PRO A 162 -17.16 14.08 17.83
C PRO A 162 -15.87 14.86 17.49
N PHE A 163 -14.71 14.31 17.90
CA PHE A 163 -13.39 14.91 17.66
C PHE A 163 -12.66 14.29 16.48
N LEU A 164 -13.22 13.25 15.86
CA LEU A 164 -12.65 12.60 14.69
C LEU A 164 -13.06 13.30 13.40
N LYS A 165 -12.24 13.16 12.38
CA LYS A 165 -12.61 13.62 11.03
C LYS A 165 -13.82 12.86 10.51
N SER A 166 -14.71 13.57 9.85
CA SER A 166 -15.76 12.95 9.03
C SER A 166 -15.15 12.23 7.82
N ILE A 167 -15.92 11.33 7.18
CA ILE A 167 -15.46 10.61 5.98
C ILE A 167 -15.04 11.58 4.86
N PRO A 168 -15.80 12.65 4.52
CA PRO A 168 -15.35 13.64 3.54
C PRO A 168 -14.06 14.35 3.93
N GLN A 169 -13.90 14.73 5.20
CA GLN A 169 -12.66 15.34 5.69
C GLN A 169 -11.46 14.38 5.60
N GLY A 170 -11.69 13.09 5.85
CA GLY A 170 -10.68 12.05 5.67
C GLY A 170 -10.29 11.85 4.21
N ALA A 171 -11.24 11.92 3.29
CA ALA A 171 -10.99 11.79 1.86
C ALA A 171 -10.32 13.05 1.25
N ALA A 172 -10.40 14.21 1.91
CA ALA A 172 -9.94 15.47 1.37
C ALA A 172 -8.45 15.44 0.96
N THR A 173 -7.57 14.82 1.77
CA THR A 173 -6.14 14.74 1.46
C THR A 173 -5.87 13.85 0.25
N GLN A 174 -6.59 12.73 0.07
CA GLN A 174 -6.46 11.88 -1.13
C GLN A 174 -6.91 12.64 -2.37
N CYS A 175 -8.07 13.31 -2.32
CA CYS A 175 -8.59 14.11 -3.43
C CYS A 175 -7.65 15.28 -3.76
N PHE A 176 -7.11 15.95 -2.74
CA PHE A 176 -6.11 17.01 -2.92
C PHE A 176 -4.89 16.51 -3.70
N VAL A 177 -4.29 15.38 -3.29
CA VAL A 177 -3.11 14.83 -3.96
C VAL A 177 -3.46 14.31 -5.35
N ALA A 178 -4.65 13.75 -5.54
CA ALA A 178 -5.08 13.25 -6.83
C ALA A 178 -5.33 14.36 -7.86
N LEU A 179 -5.87 15.53 -7.45
CA LEU A 179 -6.47 16.47 -8.39
C LEU A 179 -5.94 17.91 -8.29
N HIS A 180 -5.42 18.34 -7.12
CA HIS A 180 -5.12 19.75 -6.92
C HIS A 180 -3.88 20.19 -7.74
N PRO A 181 -3.93 21.37 -8.41
CA PRO A 181 -2.81 21.85 -9.24
C PRO A 181 -1.52 22.12 -8.46
N SER A 182 -1.60 22.49 -7.18
CA SER A 182 -0.40 22.79 -6.37
C SER A 182 0.50 21.60 -6.09
N VAL A 183 0.03 20.37 -6.35
CA VAL A 183 0.84 19.14 -6.22
C VAL A 183 1.39 18.67 -7.56
N ASN A 184 1.26 19.45 -8.62
CA ASN A 184 1.82 19.14 -9.92
C ASN A 184 3.34 18.97 -9.81
N LYS A 185 3.89 17.88 -10.36
CA LYS A 185 5.31 17.47 -10.26
C LYS A 185 5.82 17.22 -8.84
N VAL A 186 4.95 17.19 -7.84
CA VAL A 186 5.31 16.79 -6.47
C VAL A 186 5.33 15.27 -6.39
N THR A 187 6.47 14.68 -6.06
CA THR A 187 6.63 13.22 -5.97
C THR A 187 7.46 12.81 -4.75
N GLY A 188 7.27 11.59 -4.26
CA GLY A 188 8.00 11.04 -3.10
C GLY A 188 7.70 11.77 -1.79
N LYS A 189 6.51 12.38 -1.63
CA LYS A 189 6.17 13.12 -0.43
C LYS A 189 5.16 12.39 0.43
N TYR A 190 5.28 12.62 1.74
CA TYR A 190 4.28 12.27 2.73
C TYR A 190 3.40 13.50 2.97
N ILE A 191 2.10 13.37 2.78
CA ILE A 191 1.14 14.49 2.82
C ILE A 191 0.07 14.16 3.87
N ALA A 192 -0.12 15.09 4.79
CA ALA A 192 -1.16 15.06 5.82
C ALA A 192 -1.88 16.40 5.86
N ASP A 193 -3.19 16.39 6.05
CA ASP A 193 -4.00 17.61 6.13
C ASP A 193 -3.77 18.56 4.92
N CYS A 194 -3.67 18.00 3.72
CA CYS A 194 -3.39 18.68 2.45
C CYS A 194 -2.06 19.48 2.45
N LYS A 195 -1.10 19.10 3.28
CA LYS A 195 0.22 19.73 3.39
C LYS A 195 1.32 18.68 3.36
N VAL A 196 2.45 18.99 2.73
CA VAL A 196 3.66 18.18 2.83
C VAL A 196 4.11 18.15 4.30
N SER A 197 4.33 16.94 4.80
CA SER A 197 4.68 16.64 6.18
C SER A 197 5.86 15.68 6.22
N SER A 198 6.47 15.51 7.39
CA SER A 198 7.58 14.57 7.57
C SER A 198 7.06 13.24 8.14
N PRO A 199 7.36 12.11 7.52
CA PRO A 199 7.11 10.81 8.12
C PRO A 199 8.14 10.54 9.23
N HIS A 200 7.97 9.46 9.99
CA HIS A 200 8.99 8.98 10.92
C HIS A 200 10.30 8.69 10.18
N SER A 201 11.45 8.98 10.82
CA SER A 201 12.78 8.94 10.18
C SER A 201 13.12 7.63 9.46
N ILE A 202 12.65 6.49 9.98
CA ILE A 202 12.87 5.16 9.36
C ILE A 202 12.26 5.05 7.95
N ALA A 203 11.22 5.82 7.65
CA ALA A 203 10.59 5.86 6.33
C ALA A 203 11.46 6.56 5.27
N ASN A 204 12.52 7.24 5.68
CA ASN A 204 13.48 7.90 4.81
C ASN A 204 14.77 7.08 4.62
N ASN A 205 14.80 5.81 5.06
CA ASN A 205 15.96 4.94 4.89
C ASN A 205 15.98 4.37 3.45
N PRO A 206 16.91 4.79 2.59
CA PRO A 206 16.95 4.38 1.18
C PRO A 206 17.36 2.91 1.01
N GLU A 207 18.24 2.39 1.87
CA GLU A 207 18.68 0.99 1.80
C GLU A 207 17.53 0.04 2.16
N LEU A 208 16.75 0.41 3.19
CA LEU A 208 15.57 -0.36 3.55
C LEU A 208 14.50 -0.32 2.45
N ALA A 209 14.35 0.84 1.78
CA ALA A 209 13.41 1.00 0.66
C ALA A 209 13.80 0.11 -0.53
N GLU A 210 15.07 0.07 -0.89
CA GLU A 210 15.58 -0.77 -1.98
C GLU A 210 15.46 -2.27 -1.66
N ARG A 211 15.87 -2.69 -0.45
CA ARG A 211 15.71 -4.08 0.00
C ARG A 211 14.25 -4.53 0.04
N LEU A 212 13.36 -3.67 0.50
CA LEU A 212 11.92 -3.93 0.48
C LEU A 212 11.39 -4.07 -0.95
N TRP A 213 11.87 -3.23 -1.86
CA TRP A 213 11.48 -3.27 -3.27
C TRP A 213 11.82 -4.62 -3.90
N GLU A 214 13.08 -5.06 -3.77
CA GLU A 214 13.54 -6.34 -4.32
C GLU A 214 12.81 -7.54 -3.67
N PHE A 215 12.61 -7.49 -2.35
CA PHE A 215 11.81 -8.49 -1.64
C PHE A 215 10.37 -8.54 -2.18
N SER A 216 9.75 -7.40 -2.43
CA SER A 216 8.37 -7.34 -2.95
C SER A 216 8.28 -7.85 -4.39
N LEU A 217 9.28 -7.57 -5.22
CA LEU A 217 9.37 -8.16 -6.56
C LEU A 217 9.45 -9.69 -6.49
N SER A 218 10.28 -10.23 -5.59
CA SER A 218 10.38 -11.69 -5.41
C SER A 218 9.07 -12.34 -4.98
N LEU A 219 8.28 -11.68 -4.12
CA LEU A 219 6.98 -12.17 -3.66
C LEU A 219 5.87 -12.03 -4.71
N THR A 220 6.03 -11.15 -5.69
CA THR A 220 5.01 -10.88 -6.71
C THR A 220 5.34 -11.46 -8.08
N SER A 221 6.51 -12.12 -8.25
CA SER A 221 6.85 -12.82 -9.48
C SER A 221 5.95 -14.04 -9.72
N SER A 222 5.61 -14.31 -10.97
CA SER A 222 4.69 -15.40 -11.37
C SER A 222 5.16 -16.81 -11.00
N GLU A 223 6.45 -17.00 -10.73
CA GLU A 223 7.04 -18.31 -10.40
C GLU A 223 6.70 -18.79 -8.98
N ILE A 224 6.46 -17.88 -8.03
CA ILE A 224 6.15 -18.25 -6.64
C ILE A 224 4.68 -18.68 -6.49
N THR A 225 3.78 -18.10 -7.27
CA THR A 225 2.35 -18.48 -7.26
C THR A 225 2.11 -19.91 -7.74
N SER A 226 2.95 -20.44 -8.62
CA SER A 226 2.85 -21.84 -9.09
C SER A 226 3.29 -22.88 -8.04
N LYS A 227 4.28 -22.54 -7.20
CA LYS A 227 4.76 -23.45 -6.13
C LYS A 227 3.79 -23.53 -4.96
N ALA A 228 3.25 -22.41 -4.50
CA ALA A 228 2.26 -22.40 -3.41
C ALA A 228 0.97 -23.16 -3.77
N SER A 229 0.54 -23.09 -5.03
CA SER A 229 -0.61 -23.85 -5.54
C SER A 229 -0.32 -25.36 -5.65
N ALA A 230 0.91 -25.74 -5.97
CA ALA A 230 1.32 -27.14 -6.05
C ALA A 230 1.41 -27.79 -4.66
N GLU A 231 2.01 -27.11 -3.68
CA GLU A 231 2.12 -27.60 -2.29
C GLU A 231 0.77 -27.72 -1.59
N GLN A 232 -0.20 -26.84 -1.87
CA GLN A 232 -1.57 -26.95 -1.36
C GLN A 232 -2.33 -28.14 -1.95
N ASN A 233 -2.11 -28.44 -3.21
CA ASN A 233 -2.73 -29.60 -3.87
C ASN A 233 -2.13 -30.93 -3.37
N GLU A 234 -0.82 -31.00 -3.12
CA GLU A 234 -0.17 -32.19 -2.56
C GLU A 234 -0.57 -32.43 -1.08
N SER A 235 -0.71 -31.39 -0.28
CA SER A 235 -1.17 -31.52 1.11
C SER A 235 -2.64 -31.94 1.22
N SER A 236 -3.46 -31.57 0.24
CA SER A 236 -4.87 -31.97 0.17
C SER A 236 -5.04 -33.42 -0.33
N ALA A 237 -4.13 -33.89 -1.17
CA ALA A 237 -4.14 -35.27 -1.69
C ALA A 237 -3.65 -36.29 -0.66
N ASN A 238 -2.83 -35.91 0.30
CA ASN A 238 -2.30 -36.81 1.35
C ASN A 238 -3.21 -36.90 2.59
N ASN A 239 -4.36 -36.23 2.63
CA ASN A 239 -5.34 -36.26 3.73
C ASN A 239 -6.65 -36.94 3.36
N VAL A 240 -6.67 -37.77 2.32
CA VAL A 240 -7.81 -38.65 1.91
C VAL A 240 -7.50 -40.09 2.19
#